data_79e8f9c6ef6e30bd1e5965a299f938d6
#
_entry.id   79e8f9c6ef6e30bd1e5965a299f938d6
#
_cell.length_a   1.000
_cell.length_b   1.000
_cell.length_c   1.000
_cell.angle_alpha   90.00
_cell.angle_beta   90.00
_cell.angle_gamma   90.00
#
_symmetry.space_group_name_H-M   'P 1'
#
loop_
_entity.id
_entity.type
_entity.pdbx_description
1 polymer ?
#
loop_
_entity_poly.entity_id
_entity_poly.type
_entity_poly.pdbx_seq_one_letter_code
_entity_poly.pdbx_strand_id
1 'polypeptide(L)'
;SAGWTCLAWLQLLNDQPIAALRTAKQAVRLNPQDPQARINLSVAMLETGAKGVREHIELVKRVKALAPELASELDDAINDGLGRRPGWTALHKVKTWLEA
;
A
#
# COMPACT_ATOMS: atom_id res chain seq x y z
N SER A 1 14.22 4.86 -3.20
CA SER A 1 12.78 4.61 -3.40
C SER A 1 11.93 5.06 -2.22
N ALA A 2 12.55 5.30 -1.05
CA ALA A 2 11.79 5.78 0.12
C ALA A 2 11.04 7.07 -0.19
N GLY A 3 11.64 7.99 -0.94
CA GLY A 3 10.98 9.22 -1.35
C GLY A 3 9.76 8.99 -2.22
N TRP A 4 9.82 8.05 -3.15
CA TRP A 4 8.69 7.68 -4.01
C TRP A 4 7.58 7.01 -3.22
N THR A 5 7.95 6.12 -2.29
CA THR A 5 6.97 5.44 -1.43
C THR A 5 6.23 6.44 -0.55
N CYS A 6 6.96 7.35 0.08
CA CYS A 6 6.38 8.39 0.92
C CYS A 6 5.46 9.32 0.12
N LEU A 7 5.89 9.75 -1.07
CA LEU A 7 5.09 10.61 -1.94
C LEU A 7 3.77 9.94 -2.32
N ALA A 8 3.82 8.67 -2.71
CA ALA A 8 2.62 7.93 -3.06
C ALA A 8 1.63 7.89 -1.90
N TRP A 9 2.11 7.65 -0.69
CA TRP A 9 1.26 7.62 0.51
C TRP A 9 0.61 8.98 0.76
N LEU A 10 1.37 10.06 0.66
CA LEU A 10 0.84 11.43 0.82
C LEU A 10 -0.22 11.74 -0.24
N GLN A 11 0.02 11.32 -1.48
CA GLN A 11 -0.96 11.51 -2.56
C GLN A 11 -2.25 10.75 -2.28
N LEU A 12 -2.16 9.53 -1.75
CA LEU A 12 -3.32 8.74 -1.36
C LEU A 12 -4.09 9.41 -0.22
N LEU A 13 -3.38 9.91 0.79
CA LEU A 13 -4.01 10.64 1.90
C LEU A 13 -4.74 11.89 1.42
N ASN A 14 -4.24 12.54 0.37
CA ASN A 14 -4.84 13.73 -0.23
C ASN A 14 -5.86 13.41 -1.32
N ASP A 15 -6.30 12.15 -1.40
CA ASP A 15 -7.29 11.70 -2.38
C ASP A 15 -6.88 12.01 -3.83
N GLN A 16 -5.63 11.66 -4.17
CA GLN A 16 -5.06 11.82 -5.50
C GLN A 16 -4.65 10.45 -6.06
N PRO A 17 -5.62 9.54 -6.32
CA PRO A 17 -5.29 8.14 -6.64
C PRO A 17 -4.58 7.98 -7.98
N ILE A 18 -4.90 8.80 -8.98
CA ILE A 18 -4.25 8.68 -10.30
C ILE A 18 -2.77 9.05 -10.20
N ALA A 19 -2.44 10.14 -9.50
CA ALA A 19 -1.06 10.54 -9.26
C ALA A 19 -0.34 9.49 -8.42
N ALA A 20 -1.01 8.99 -7.37
CA ALA A 20 -0.47 7.97 -6.49
C ALA A 20 -0.16 6.68 -7.24
N LEU A 21 -1.00 6.30 -8.20
CA LEU A 21 -0.78 5.10 -9.02
C LEU A 21 0.55 5.19 -9.76
N ARG A 22 0.83 6.32 -10.41
CA ARG A 22 2.08 6.53 -11.13
C ARG A 22 3.28 6.52 -10.20
N THR A 23 3.17 7.23 -9.08
CA THR A 23 4.24 7.31 -8.08
C THR A 23 4.53 5.95 -7.46
N ALA A 24 3.49 5.19 -7.10
CA ALA A 24 3.65 3.87 -6.50
C ALA A 24 4.25 2.86 -7.49
N LYS A 25 3.88 2.93 -8.77
CA LYS A 25 4.50 2.09 -9.80
C LYS A 25 6.00 2.35 -9.89
N GLN A 26 6.41 3.61 -9.83
CA GLN A 26 7.83 3.97 -9.84
C GLN A 26 8.53 3.45 -8.58
N ALA A 27 7.92 3.58 -7.43
CA ALA A 27 8.48 3.06 -6.18
C ALA A 27 8.71 1.54 -6.25
N VAL A 28 7.75 0.79 -6.76
CA VAL A 28 7.86 -0.66 -6.92
C VAL A 28 8.92 -1.02 -7.95
N ARG A 29 9.04 -0.25 -9.04
CA ARG A 29 10.08 -0.49 -10.04
C ARG A 29 11.48 -0.34 -9.45
N LEU A 30 11.67 0.66 -8.60
CA LEU A 30 12.97 0.94 -7.98
C LEU A 30 13.30 -0.04 -6.84
N ASN A 31 12.29 -0.50 -6.13
CA ASN A 31 12.47 -1.47 -5.04
C ASN A 31 11.30 -2.46 -5.02
N PRO A 32 11.36 -3.52 -5.85
CA PRO A 32 10.24 -4.48 -5.98
C PRO A 32 9.91 -5.23 -4.69
N GLN A 33 10.82 -5.28 -3.73
CA GLN A 33 10.62 -6.02 -2.47
C GLN A 33 10.13 -5.13 -1.33
N ASP A 34 9.95 -3.84 -1.55
CA ASP A 34 9.44 -2.93 -0.53
C ASP A 34 7.94 -3.17 -0.32
N PRO A 35 7.53 -3.73 0.84
CA PRO A 35 6.12 -4.04 1.08
C PRO A 35 5.25 -2.79 1.19
N GLN A 36 5.76 -1.69 1.74
CA GLN A 36 4.97 -0.46 1.82
C GLN A 36 4.67 0.09 0.42
N ALA A 37 5.64 0.03 -0.49
CA ALA A 37 5.41 0.42 -1.89
C ALA A 37 4.32 -0.44 -2.52
N ARG A 38 4.29 -1.75 -2.24
CA ARG A 38 3.26 -2.66 -2.74
C ARG A 38 1.90 -2.36 -2.14
N ILE A 39 1.83 -2.01 -0.85
CA ILE A 39 0.57 -1.59 -0.21
C ILE A 39 0.04 -0.33 -0.88
N ASN A 40 0.88 0.67 -1.06
CA ASN A 40 0.48 1.93 -1.69
C ASN A 40 -0.03 1.69 -3.12
N LEU A 41 0.67 0.85 -3.87
CA LEU A 41 0.25 0.50 -5.22
C LEU A 41 -1.09 -0.23 -5.22
N SER A 42 -1.29 -1.16 -4.29
CA SER A 42 -2.55 -1.90 -4.16
C SER A 42 -3.73 -0.96 -3.89
N VAL A 43 -3.56 -0.02 -2.97
CA VAL A 43 -4.61 0.97 -2.67
C VAL A 43 -4.91 1.83 -3.89
N ALA A 44 -3.87 2.35 -4.57
CA ALA A 44 -4.04 3.17 -5.76
C ALA A 44 -4.72 2.40 -6.90
N MET A 45 -4.38 1.13 -7.08
CA MET A 45 -5.00 0.28 -8.08
C MET A 45 -6.49 0.08 -7.80
N LEU A 46 -6.86 -0.17 -6.54
CA LEU A 46 -8.26 -0.32 -6.17
C LEU A 46 -9.05 0.97 -6.41
N GLU A 47 -8.47 2.12 -6.11
CA GLU A 47 -9.14 3.40 -6.27
C GLU A 47 -9.30 3.80 -7.74
N THR A 48 -8.42 3.33 -8.61
CA THR A 48 -8.45 3.64 -10.04
C THR A 48 -9.08 2.54 -10.89
N GLY A 49 -9.48 1.42 -10.28
CA GLY A 49 -10.06 0.28 -11.00
C GLY A 49 -9.05 -0.56 -11.77
N ALA A 50 -7.77 -0.41 -11.50
CA ALA A 50 -6.73 -1.22 -12.12
C ALA A 50 -6.78 -2.66 -11.62
N LYS A 51 -6.44 -3.61 -12.48
CA LYS A 51 -6.46 -5.05 -12.14
C LYS A 51 -5.06 -5.54 -11.79
N GLY A 52 -4.99 -6.67 -11.08
CA GLY A 52 -3.72 -7.30 -10.75
C GLY A 52 -3.22 -7.01 -9.35
N VAL A 53 -4.11 -6.63 -8.44
CA VAL A 53 -3.75 -6.30 -7.04
C VAL A 53 -3.23 -7.53 -6.30
N ARG A 54 -3.72 -8.73 -6.64
CA ARG A 54 -3.45 -9.95 -5.87
C ARG A 54 -1.96 -10.24 -5.67
N GLU A 55 -1.14 -10.08 -6.71
CA GLU A 55 0.29 -10.39 -6.60
C GLU A 55 0.99 -9.46 -5.61
N HIS A 56 0.57 -8.22 -5.51
CA HIS A 56 1.13 -7.26 -4.55
C HIS A 56 0.75 -7.64 -3.13
N ILE A 57 -0.51 -8.01 -2.91
CA ILE A 57 -0.98 -8.47 -1.59
C ILE A 57 -0.22 -9.72 -1.16
N GLU A 58 -0.04 -10.70 -2.06
CA GLU A 58 0.66 -11.94 -1.75
C GLU A 58 2.13 -11.68 -1.35
N LEU A 59 2.80 -10.74 -2.03
CA LEU A 59 4.16 -10.37 -1.67
C LEU A 59 4.22 -9.79 -0.26
N VAL A 60 3.30 -8.88 0.07
CA VAL A 60 3.25 -8.26 1.40
C VAL A 60 3.00 -9.31 2.47
N LYS A 61 2.09 -10.24 2.22
CA LYS A 61 1.82 -11.34 3.16
C LYS A 61 3.08 -12.17 3.44
N ARG A 62 3.85 -12.49 2.40
CA ARG A 62 5.11 -13.23 2.58
C ARG A 62 6.12 -12.44 3.41
N VAL A 63 6.27 -11.15 3.14
CA VAL A 63 7.19 -10.30 3.90
C VAL A 63 6.76 -10.21 5.36
N LYS A 64 5.47 -10.04 5.63
CA LYS A 64 4.95 -9.99 7.00
C LYS A 64 5.23 -11.30 7.76
N ALA A 65 5.10 -12.43 7.09
CA ALA A 65 5.35 -13.74 7.72
C ALA A 65 6.83 -13.94 8.06
N LEU A 66 7.73 -13.39 7.23
CA LEU A 66 9.17 -13.57 7.39
C LEU A 66 9.83 -12.52 8.29
N ALA A 67 9.19 -11.36 8.46
CA ALA A 67 9.76 -10.22 9.18
C ALA A 67 8.72 -9.60 10.12
N PRO A 68 8.53 -10.16 11.35
CA PRO A 68 7.52 -9.67 12.28
C PRO A 68 7.65 -8.19 12.66
N GLU A 69 8.88 -7.68 12.75
CA GLU A 69 9.11 -6.26 13.07
C GLU A 69 8.57 -5.36 11.96
N LEU A 70 8.82 -5.76 10.72
CA LEU A 70 8.32 -5.03 9.56
C LEU A 70 6.79 -5.14 9.46
N ALA A 71 6.24 -6.31 9.82
CA ALA A 71 4.79 -6.50 9.88
C ALA A 71 4.13 -5.48 10.81
N SER A 72 4.71 -5.25 11.97
CA SER A 72 4.20 -4.27 12.93
C SER A 72 4.21 -2.85 12.34
N GLU A 73 5.29 -2.46 11.68
CA GLU A 73 5.39 -1.16 11.03
C GLU A 73 4.35 -0.97 9.93
N LEU A 74 4.11 -2.02 9.14
CA LEU A 74 3.11 -1.99 8.07
C LEU A 74 1.70 -1.85 8.65
N ASP A 75 1.39 -2.60 9.70
CA ASP A 75 0.10 -2.52 10.37
C ASP A 75 -0.13 -1.13 10.98
N ASP A 76 0.90 -0.54 11.58
CA ASP A 76 0.81 0.81 12.14
C ASP A 76 0.52 1.85 11.05
N ALA A 77 1.18 1.74 9.91
CA ALA A 77 0.94 2.65 8.78
C ALA A 77 -0.49 2.55 8.26
N ILE A 78 -1.01 1.31 8.11
CA ILE A 78 -2.39 1.09 7.67
C ILE A 78 -3.38 1.69 8.68
N ASN A 79 -3.17 1.42 9.95
CA ASN A 79 -4.05 1.92 11.01
C ASN A 79 -4.00 3.45 11.11
N ASP A 80 -2.84 4.05 10.92
CA ASP A 80 -2.71 5.51 10.85
C ASP A 80 -3.53 6.08 9.69
N GLY A 81 -3.45 5.47 8.51
CA GLY A 81 -4.23 5.88 7.36
C GLY A 81 -5.73 5.79 7.60
N LEU A 82 -6.19 4.70 8.22
CA LEU A 82 -7.60 4.53 8.57
C LEU A 82 -8.06 5.51 9.65
N GLY A 83 -7.16 5.91 10.55
CA GLY A 83 -7.45 6.96 11.53
C GLY A 83 -7.64 8.32 10.88
N ARG A 84 -6.89 8.62 9.82
CA ARG A 84 -7.00 9.88 9.07
C ARG A 84 -8.19 9.90 8.13
N ARG A 85 -8.52 8.76 7.55
CA ARG A 85 -9.64 8.58 6.61
C ARG A 85 -10.43 7.33 6.99
N PRO A 86 -11.31 7.41 8.02
CA PRO A 86 -12.04 6.22 8.51
C PRO A 86 -12.89 5.52 7.46
N GLY A 87 -13.40 6.26 6.47
CA GLY A 87 -14.21 5.70 5.38
C GLY A 87 -13.39 5.22 4.18
N TRP A 88 -12.10 5.02 4.32
CA TRP A 88 -11.20 4.67 3.20
C TRP A 88 -11.38 3.21 2.79
N THR A 89 -12.33 2.99 1.90
CA THR A 89 -12.74 1.64 1.47
C THR A 89 -11.58 0.82 0.92
N ALA A 90 -10.77 1.40 0.04
CA ALA A 90 -9.65 0.68 -0.58
C ALA A 90 -8.64 0.19 0.48
N LEU A 91 -8.32 1.03 1.46
CA LEU A 91 -7.38 0.64 2.50
C LEU A 91 -7.97 -0.41 3.44
N HIS A 92 -9.26 -0.33 3.74
CA HIS A 92 -9.94 -1.38 4.51
C HIS A 92 -9.88 -2.73 3.79
N LYS A 93 -10.07 -2.75 2.47
CA LYS A 93 -9.97 -3.98 1.68
C LYS A 93 -8.56 -4.56 1.75
N VAL A 94 -7.54 -3.74 1.58
CA VAL A 94 -6.15 -4.19 1.66
C VAL A 94 -5.86 -4.78 3.04
N LYS A 95 -6.29 -4.10 4.11
CA LYS A 95 -6.12 -4.61 5.46
C LYS A 95 -6.76 -5.98 5.63
N THR A 96 -8.00 -6.13 5.18
CA THR A 96 -8.74 -7.40 5.28
C THR A 96 -8.01 -8.52 4.55
N TRP A 97 -7.53 -8.26 3.33
CA TRP A 97 -6.84 -9.28 2.55
C TRP A 97 -5.49 -9.66 3.15
N LEU A 98 -4.78 -8.71 3.76
CA LEU A 98 -3.51 -9.00 4.43
C LEU A 98 -3.70 -9.87 5.68
N GLU A 99 -4.84 -9.76 6.33
CA GLU A 99 -5.16 -10.53 7.53
C GLU A 99 -5.79 -11.90 7.22
N ALA A 100 -6.15 -12.14 5.99
CA ALA A 100 -6.84 -13.37 5.57
C ALA A 100 -5.91 -14.60 5.51
#